data_2105b9d5b025454c6f1e93e7dc88ea59
#
_entry.id   2105b9d5b025454c6f1e93e7dc88ea59
#
_cell.length_a   1.000
_cell.length_b   1.000
_cell.length_c   1.000
_cell.angle_alpha   90.00
_cell.angle_beta   90.00
_cell.angle_gamma   90.00
#
_symmetry.space_group_name_H-M   'P 1'
#
loop_
_entity.id
_entity.type
_entity.pdbx_description
1 polymer ?
#
loop_
_entity_poly.entity_id
_entity_poly.type
_entity_poly.pdbx_seq_one_letter_code
_entity_poly.pdbx_strand_id
1 'polypeptide(L)'
;PDVCHLGATAGTLWHQDAHFDMVRPGIGIYGFSPNPAASTSSQLGLVPAGRFTTTVTQIKLIEPGTRVSYGGTWEADEPTWIGLLPVGYADGIPRSISNRVSVQVQTAAGVVNAPIIGRVCMDQIMIDLGTDPETPAQVGDAVVLFGDPAKGETSVDDWARASETIHYEVLSRLPEHIVRVYLDPPEKIDYEFLAKNDG
;
A
#
# COMPACT_ATOMS: atom_id res chain seq x y z
N PRO A 1 -12.83 -33.79 18.66
CA PRO A 1 -11.61 -33.24 18.10
C PRO A 1 -10.71 -32.76 19.23
N ASP A 2 -9.40 -32.93 19.09
CA ASP A 2 -8.41 -32.56 20.10
C ASP A 2 -8.23 -31.04 20.18
N VAL A 3 -8.54 -30.32 19.10
CA VAL A 3 -8.50 -28.87 18.99
C VAL A 3 -9.74 -28.35 18.28
N CYS A 4 -10.45 -27.41 18.89
CA CYS A 4 -11.58 -26.70 18.31
C CYS A 4 -11.19 -25.28 17.92
N HIS A 5 -11.54 -24.83 16.73
CA HIS A 5 -11.30 -23.47 16.29
C HIS A 5 -12.40 -22.99 15.33
N LEU A 6 -12.78 -21.72 15.44
CA LEU A 6 -13.77 -21.09 14.57
C LEU A 6 -13.32 -19.71 14.09
N GLY A 7 -12.77 -18.89 14.98
CA GLY A 7 -12.46 -17.49 14.75
C GLY A 7 -11.35 -17.26 13.72
N ALA A 8 -11.64 -16.55 12.61
CA ALA A 8 -10.66 -15.82 11.81
C ALA A 8 -10.44 -14.43 12.44
N THR A 9 -9.84 -13.45 11.76
CA THR A 9 -9.55 -12.12 12.33
C THR A 9 -10.78 -11.46 12.96
N ALA A 10 -11.92 -11.46 12.29
CA ALA A 10 -13.18 -10.88 12.83
C ALA A 10 -13.63 -11.60 14.09
N GLY A 11 -13.64 -12.94 14.07
CA GLY A 11 -13.97 -13.76 15.24
C GLY A 11 -13.00 -13.52 16.40
N THR A 12 -11.72 -13.36 16.09
CA THR A 12 -10.68 -13.07 17.09
C THR A 12 -10.90 -11.71 17.76
N LEU A 13 -11.24 -10.67 17.00
CA LEU A 13 -11.35 -9.31 17.52
C LEU A 13 -12.69 -9.01 18.19
N TRP A 14 -13.79 -9.59 17.68
CA TRP A 14 -15.15 -9.17 18.06
C TRP A 14 -15.99 -10.26 18.73
N HIS A 15 -15.55 -11.53 18.72
CA HIS A 15 -16.35 -12.66 19.22
C HIS A 15 -15.49 -13.60 20.08
N GLN A 16 -15.21 -13.19 21.32
CA GLN A 16 -14.35 -13.95 22.24
C GLN A 16 -14.89 -15.38 22.49
N ASP A 17 -16.20 -15.56 22.51
CA ASP A 17 -16.82 -16.89 22.66
C ASP A 17 -16.52 -17.85 21.49
N ALA A 18 -16.01 -17.32 20.36
CA ALA A 18 -15.61 -18.10 19.18
C ALA A 18 -14.12 -18.46 19.15
N HIS A 19 -13.36 -18.12 20.19
CA HIS A 19 -11.92 -18.42 20.25
C HIS A 19 -11.65 -19.91 20.41
N PHE A 20 -12.42 -20.60 21.28
CA PHE A 20 -12.18 -21.99 21.64
C PHE A 20 -10.71 -22.24 22.02
N ASP A 21 -10.10 -23.31 21.50
CA ASP A 21 -8.70 -23.65 21.78
C ASP A 21 -7.72 -22.88 20.89
N MET A 22 -8.19 -22.36 19.71
CA MET A 22 -7.29 -21.71 18.75
C MET A 22 -8.06 -20.70 17.89
N VAL A 23 -7.40 -19.59 17.54
CA VAL A 23 -7.86 -18.61 16.53
C VAL A 23 -6.96 -18.63 15.30
N ARG A 24 -7.48 -18.17 14.16
CA ARG A 24 -6.77 -18.11 12.89
C ARG A 24 -6.80 -16.69 12.31
N PRO A 25 -6.19 -15.69 12.97
CA PRO A 25 -6.13 -14.34 12.43
C PRO A 25 -5.23 -14.32 11.19
N GLY A 26 -5.79 -13.89 10.07
CA GLY A 26 -5.05 -13.68 8.82
C GLY A 26 -4.69 -12.21 8.66
N ILE A 27 -5.64 -11.40 8.17
CA ILE A 27 -5.41 -9.99 7.84
C ILE A 27 -5.00 -9.14 9.05
N GLY A 28 -5.45 -9.50 10.25
CA GLY A 28 -5.07 -8.83 11.49
C GLY A 28 -3.57 -8.90 11.79
N ILE A 29 -2.88 -9.96 11.36
CA ILE A 29 -1.42 -10.10 11.52
C ILE A 29 -0.68 -9.07 10.65
N TYR A 30 -1.28 -8.70 9.52
CA TYR A 30 -0.75 -7.65 8.64
C TYR A 30 -1.15 -6.24 9.09
N GLY A 31 -1.87 -6.11 10.21
CA GLY A 31 -2.24 -4.82 10.77
C GLY A 31 -3.49 -4.19 10.14
N PHE A 32 -4.37 -4.99 9.52
CA PHE A 32 -5.58 -4.48 8.88
C PHE A 32 -6.86 -5.01 9.55
N SER A 33 -7.86 -4.10 9.65
CA SER A 33 -9.19 -4.45 10.14
C SER A 33 -9.88 -5.43 9.18
N PRO A 34 -10.56 -6.46 9.67
CA PRO A 34 -11.33 -7.36 8.82
C PRO A 34 -12.56 -6.68 8.20
N ASN A 35 -13.00 -5.55 8.75
CA ASN A 35 -14.09 -4.72 8.24
C ASN A 35 -13.84 -3.24 8.60
N PRO A 36 -13.13 -2.47 7.75
CA PRO A 36 -12.83 -1.07 8.01
C PRO A 36 -14.07 -0.15 8.15
N ALA A 37 -15.21 -0.57 7.60
CA ALA A 37 -16.47 0.17 7.75
C ALA A 37 -17.07 0.03 9.17
N ALA A 38 -16.81 -1.07 9.86
CA ALA A 38 -17.25 -1.28 11.24
C ALA A 38 -16.25 -0.66 12.24
N SER A 39 -14.96 -0.87 12.03
CA SER A 39 -13.88 -0.29 12.85
C SER A 39 -12.61 -0.21 12.03
N THR A 40 -11.95 0.94 12.04
CA THR A 40 -10.68 1.13 11.35
C THR A 40 -9.55 0.34 12.04
N SER A 41 -8.46 0.07 11.31
CA SER A 41 -7.27 -0.57 11.88
C SER A 41 -6.75 0.19 13.11
N SER A 42 -6.70 1.51 13.04
CA SER A 42 -6.26 2.37 14.16
C SER A 42 -7.16 2.25 15.38
N GLN A 43 -8.50 2.20 15.21
CA GLN A 43 -9.44 2.00 16.33
C GLN A 43 -9.27 0.63 17.01
N LEU A 44 -8.79 -0.36 16.28
CA LEU A 44 -8.50 -1.70 16.79
C LEU A 44 -7.07 -1.84 17.34
N GLY A 45 -6.27 -0.77 17.33
CA GLY A 45 -4.87 -0.80 17.75
C GLY A 45 -3.97 -1.60 16.82
N LEU A 46 -4.40 -1.83 15.57
CA LEU A 46 -3.63 -2.55 14.57
C LEU A 46 -2.69 -1.59 13.84
N VAL A 47 -1.45 -2.03 13.61
CA VAL A 47 -0.41 -1.27 12.92
C VAL A 47 -0.04 -2.00 11.64
N PRO A 48 -0.05 -1.32 10.45
CA PRO A 48 0.35 -1.93 9.20
C PRO A 48 1.75 -2.54 9.27
N ALA A 49 1.87 -3.81 8.88
CA ALA A 49 3.12 -4.57 8.97
C ALA A 49 4.11 -4.25 7.85
N GLY A 50 3.72 -3.49 6.83
CA GLY A 50 4.58 -3.25 5.69
C GLY A 50 4.25 -1.99 4.89
N ARG A 51 5.24 -1.58 4.10
CA ARG A 51 5.17 -0.49 3.12
C ARG A 51 5.54 -1.03 1.75
N PHE A 52 4.85 -0.59 0.71
CA PHE A 52 5.27 -0.81 -0.67
C PHE A 52 5.93 0.45 -1.20
N THR A 53 7.18 0.34 -1.60
CA THR A 53 7.98 1.50 -2.00
C THR A 53 8.63 1.29 -3.36
N THR A 54 8.91 2.39 -4.04
CA THR A 54 9.67 2.46 -5.28
C THR A 54 10.50 3.74 -5.28
N THR A 55 11.05 4.14 -6.43
CA THR A 55 11.80 5.39 -6.59
C THR A 55 11.36 6.14 -7.84
N VAL A 56 11.55 7.45 -7.86
CA VAL A 56 11.39 8.26 -9.08
C VAL A 56 12.54 7.95 -10.03
N THR A 57 12.24 7.52 -11.26
CA THR A 57 13.27 7.21 -12.27
C THR A 57 13.42 8.28 -13.34
N GLN A 58 12.41 9.11 -13.55
CA GLN A 58 12.45 10.23 -14.46
C GLN A 58 11.55 11.36 -13.98
N ILE A 59 11.96 12.60 -14.21
CA ILE A 59 11.17 13.81 -14.00
C ILE A 59 11.16 14.62 -15.27
N LYS A 60 9.99 15.17 -15.64
CA LYS A 60 9.83 15.99 -16.84
C LYS A 60 8.79 17.07 -16.61
N LEU A 61 9.09 18.30 -17.04
CA LEU A 61 8.10 19.35 -17.20
C LEU A 61 7.35 19.13 -18.52
N ILE A 62 6.02 19.17 -18.48
CA ILE A 62 5.14 19.06 -19.65
C ILE A 62 4.32 20.33 -19.82
N GLU A 63 3.96 20.62 -21.06
CA GLU A 63 3.17 21.80 -21.44
C GLU A 63 1.66 21.54 -21.29
N PRO A 64 0.85 22.59 -21.14
CA PRO A 64 -0.61 22.48 -21.15
C PRO A 64 -1.11 21.75 -22.39
N GLY A 65 -2.17 20.94 -22.25
CA GLY A 65 -2.73 20.11 -23.32
C GLY A 65 -1.98 18.79 -23.54
N THR A 66 -0.85 18.55 -22.83
CA THR A 66 -0.14 17.28 -22.91
C THR A 66 -0.94 16.18 -22.22
N ARG A 67 -1.21 15.11 -22.96
CA ARG A 67 -1.90 13.93 -22.45
C ARG A 67 -0.92 12.87 -21.94
N VAL A 68 -1.25 12.28 -20.80
CA VAL A 68 -0.39 11.30 -20.13
C VAL A 68 -0.94 9.89 -20.27
N SER A 69 -0.05 8.96 -20.62
CA SER A 69 -0.30 7.52 -20.68
C SER A 69 -1.33 7.09 -21.74
N TYR A 70 -1.66 5.79 -21.79
CA TYR A 70 -2.56 5.22 -22.77
C TYR A 70 -3.98 5.82 -22.72
N GLY A 71 -4.46 6.25 -23.88
CA GLY A 71 -5.79 6.81 -24.05
C GLY A 71 -5.95 8.23 -23.52
N GLY A 72 -4.87 8.86 -23.01
CA GLY A 72 -4.87 10.26 -22.60
C GLY A 72 -6.00 10.61 -21.63
N THR A 73 -6.18 9.78 -20.59
CA THR A 73 -7.28 9.96 -19.61
C THR A 73 -7.00 11.06 -18.59
N TRP A 74 -5.83 11.64 -18.65
CA TRP A 74 -5.41 12.81 -17.91
C TRP A 74 -4.67 13.75 -18.87
N GLU A 75 -4.90 15.04 -18.74
CA GLU A 75 -4.33 16.10 -19.56
C GLU A 75 -3.87 17.24 -18.64
N ALA A 76 -2.71 17.82 -18.91
CA ALA A 76 -2.18 18.95 -18.16
C ALA A 76 -2.95 20.22 -18.50
N ASP A 77 -3.51 20.93 -17.51
CA ASP A 77 -4.17 22.23 -17.68
C ASP A 77 -3.17 23.39 -17.69
N GLU A 78 -2.01 23.20 -17.06
CA GLU A 78 -0.92 24.17 -16.95
C GLU A 78 0.44 23.46 -17.01
N PRO A 79 1.59 24.19 -17.13
CA PRO A 79 2.90 23.55 -17.09
C PRO A 79 3.06 22.74 -15.81
N THR A 80 3.26 21.44 -15.95
CA THR A 80 3.22 20.50 -14.81
C THR A 80 4.44 19.60 -14.80
N TRP A 81 5.08 19.45 -13.64
CA TRP A 81 6.11 18.44 -13.44
C TRP A 81 5.47 17.07 -13.27
N ILE A 82 5.96 16.10 -14.00
CA ILE A 82 5.53 14.71 -13.85
C ILE A 82 6.71 13.82 -13.49
N GLY A 83 6.45 12.81 -12.67
CA GLY A 83 7.40 11.77 -12.29
C GLY A 83 7.02 10.43 -12.90
N LEU A 84 8.03 9.63 -13.29
CA LEU A 84 7.86 8.24 -13.71
C LEU A 84 8.35 7.32 -12.60
N LEU A 85 7.52 6.35 -12.24
CA LEU A 85 7.82 5.28 -11.30
C LEU A 85 7.89 3.95 -12.05
N PRO A 86 8.94 3.12 -11.85
CA PRO A 86 9.15 1.85 -12.55
C PRO A 86 8.37 0.72 -11.89
N VAL A 87 7.05 0.86 -11.81
CA VAL A 87 6.14 -0.09 -11.19
C VAL A 87 4.77 0.01 -11.85
N GLY A 88 4.12 -1.11 -12.14
CA GLY A 88 2.85 -1.12 -12.82
C GLY A 88 1.97 -2.32 -12.47
N TYR A 89 1.03 -2.68 -13.37
CA TYR A 89 0.10 -3.77 -13.05
C TYR A 89 0.77 -5.16 -13.06
N ALA A 90 1.93 -5.32 -13.69
CA ALA A 90 2.74 -6.53 -13.56
C ALA A 90 3.31 -6.70 -12.14
N ASP A 91 3.43 -5.60 -11.39
CA ASP A 91 3.95 -5.54 -10.03
C ASP A 91 2.83 -5.57 -8.96
N GLY A 92 1.59 -5.86 -9.38
CA GLY A 92 0.45 -5.94 -8.48
C GLY A 92 -0.31 -4.63 -8.29
N ILE A 93 0.04 -3.55 -9.02
CA ILE A 93 -0.70 -2.29 -8.99
C ILE A 93 -2.03 -2.46 -9.75
N PRO A 94 -3.20 -2.29 -9.11
CA PRO A 94 -4.46 -2.42 -9.83
C PRO A 94 -4.60 -1.35 -10.91
N ARG A 95 -4.92 -1.74 -12.15
CA ARG A 95 -5.12 -0.78 -13.25
C ARG A 95 -6.29 0.17 -12.98
N SER A 96 -7.23 -0.24 -12.16
CA SER A 96 -8.42 0.53 -11.76
C SER A 96 -8.11 1.75 -10.89
N ILE A 97 -6.92 1.83 -10.25
CA ILE A 97 -6.54 3.02 -9.45
C ILE A 97 -6.07 4.20 -10.30
N SER A 98 -6.01 4.05 -11.62
CA SER A 98 -5.65 5.13 -12.55
C SER A 98 -6.43 6.41 -12.27
N ASN A 99 -5.75 7.52 -12.02
CA ASN A 99 -6.32 8.84 -11.66
C ASN A 99 -7.13 8.86 -10.33
N ARG A 100 -6.97 7.89 -9.43
CA ARG A 100 -7.83 7.78 -8.23
C ARG A 100 -7.07 7.77 -6.92
N VAL A 101 -5.77 7.63 -6.93
CA VAL A 101 -4.92 7.45 -5.74
C VAL A 101 -3.72 8.37 -5.81
N SER A 102 -3.26 8.84 -4.66
CA SER A 102 -1.98 9.54 -4.53
C SER A 102 -0.95 8.66 -3.85
N VAL A 103 0.31 8.97 -4.10
CA VAL A 103 1.49 8.36 -3.46
C VAL A 103 2.32 9.45 -2.77
N GLN A 104 3.24 9.09 -1.89
CA GLN A 104 4.07 10.05 -1.17
C GLN A 104 5.52 9.98 -1.65
N VAL A 105 6.01 11.07 -2.25
CA VAL A 105 7.41 11.24 -2.64
C VAL A 105 8.18 11.83 -1.48
N GLN A 106 9.23 11.14 -1.05
CA GLN A 106 10.10 11.56 0.06
C GLN A 106 11.23 12.41 -0.52
N THR A 107 11.08 13.73 -0.48
CA THR A 107 12.06 14.67 -1.01
C THR A 107 12.95 15.26 0.08
N ALA A 108 14.05 15.90 -0.28
CA ALA A 108 14.91 16.62 0.65
C ALA A 108 14.18 17.79 1.35
N ALA A 109 13.16 18.38 0.72
CA ALA A 109 12.35 19.46 1.27
C ALA A 109 11.17 18.98 2.13
N GLY A 110 10.88 17.68 2.13
CA GLY A 110 9.75 17.08 2.85
C GLY A 110 8.96 16.08 1.98
N VAL A 111 7.75 15.77 2.40
CA VAL A 111 6.88 14.81 1.72
C VAL A 111 5.98 15.53 0.72
N VAL A 112 6.00 15.11 -0.52
CA VAL A 112 5.09 15.56 -1.58
C VAL A 112 4.01 14.50 -1.79
N ASN A 113 2.74 14.89 -1.68
CA ASN A 113 1.62 14.01 -2.02
C ASN A 113 1.33 14.14 -3.52
N ALA A 114 1.65 13.09 -4.28
CA ALA A 114 1.65 13.07 -5.74
C ALA A 114 0.53 12.16 -6.27
N PRO A 115 -0.51 12.72 -6.94
CA PRO A 115 -1.54 11.92 -7.59
C PRO A 115 -0.96 11.01 -8.68
N ILE A 116 -1.45 9.77 -8.78
CA ILE A 116 -1.23 8.93 -9.96
C ILE A 116 -2.08 9.48 -11.10
N ILE A 117 -1.43 9.84 -12.21
CA ILE A 117 -2.05 10.45 -13.38
C ILE A 117 -1.94 9.56 -14.63
N GLY A 118 -2.99 9.59 -15.45
CA GLY A 118 -3.09 8.72 -16.61
C GLY A 118 -3.32 7.26 -16.20
N ARG A 119 -3.30 6.37 -17.19
CA ARG A 119 -3.54 4.93 -16.95
C ARG A 119 -2.29 4.26 -16.41
N VAL A 120 -2.49 3.41 -15.40
CA VAL A 120 -1.46 2.48 -14.93
C VAL A 120 -1.05 1.57 -16.10
N CYS A 121 0.24 1.54 -16.41
CA CYS A 121 0.84 0.69 -17.44
C CYS A 121 1.32 -0.64 -16.87
N MET A 122 1.92 -1.50 -17.70
CA MET A 122 2.43 -2.81 -17.26
C MET A 122 3.53 -2.65 -16.21
N ASP A 123 4.53 -1.83 -16.50
CA ASP A 123 5.77 -1.73 -15.73
C ASP A 123 6.06 -0.30 -15.25
N GLN A 124 5.09 0.60 -15.39
CA GLN A 124 5.28 2.00 -14.99
C GLN A 124 3.97 2.72 -14.70
N ILE A 125 4.06 3.72 -13.82
CA ILE A 125 3.01 4.71 -13.57
C ILE A 125 3.59 6.12 -13.60
N MET A 126 2.72 7.09 -13.91
CA MET A 126 3.05 8.51 -13.86
C MET A 126 2.41 9.15 -12.65
N ILE A 127 3.12 10.10 -12.05
CA ILE A 127 2.63 10.90 -10.93
C ILE A 127 2.74 12.39 -11.24
N ASP A 128 1.81 13.16 -10.71
CA ASP A 128 1.82 14.61 -10.76
C ASP A 128 2.66 15.17 -9.59
N LEU A 129 3.71 15.91 -9.90
CA LEU A 129 4.61 16.55 -8.93
C LEU A 129 4.28 18.03 -8.72
N GLY A 130 3.23 18.54 -9.38
CA GLY A 130 2.76 19.91 -9.25
C GLY A 130 3.32 20.87 -10.31
N THR A 131 2.95 22.13 -10.12
CA THR A 131 3.18 23.22 -11.08
C THR A 131 4.21 24.24 -10.59
N ASP A 132 4.81 24.01 -9.41
CA ASP A 132 5.86 24.87 -8.90
C ASP A 132 7.02 24.93 -9.90
N PRO A 133 7.52 26.13 -10.29
CA PRO A 133 8.66 26.26 -11.21
C PRO A 133 9.90 25.46 -10.79
N GLU A 134 10.07 25.25 -9.49
CA GLU A 134 11.15 24.44 -8.93
C GLU A 134 10.55 23.21 -8.23
N THR A 135 10.37 22.11 -8.97
CA THR A 135 9.92 20.87 -8.31
C THR A 135 10.90 20.46 -7.20
N PRO A 136 10.41 20.18 -5.97
CA PRO A 136 11.28 19.70 -4.90
C PRO A 136 11.74 18.25 -5.12
N ALA A 137 11.10 17.49 -6.03
CA ALA A 137 11.39 16.08 -6.29
C ALA A 137 12.59 15.89 -7.21
N GLN A 138 13.35 14.84 -6.99
CA GLN A 138 14.52 14.46 -7.77
C GLN A 138 14.46 12.99 -8.21
N VAL A 139 15.17 12.65 -9.28
CA VAL A 139 15.38 11.25 -9.67
C VAL A 139 16.14 10.54 -8.54
N GLY A 140 15.63 9.39 -8.14
CA GLY A 140 16.15 8.62 -7.01
C GLY A 140 15.37 8.83 -5.70
N ASP A 141 14.53 9.85 -5.60
CA ASP A 141 13.69 10.04 -4.42
C ASP A 141 12.79 8.83 -4.19
N ALA A 142 12.71 8.40 -2.93
CA ALA A 142 11.88 7.28 -2.53
C ALA A 142 10.39 7.65 -2.60
N VAL A 143 9.58 6.72 -3.07
CA VAL A 143 8.12 6.88 -3.17
C VAL A 143 7.44 5.79 -2.38
N VAL A 144 6.53 6.18 -1.48
CA VAL A 144 5.65 5.25 -0.77
C VAL A 144 4.36 5.12 -1.56
N LEU A 145 4.12 3.94 -2.09
CA LEU A 145 2.91 3.62 -2.84
C LEU A 145 1.74 3.39 -1.89
N PHE A 146 1.96 2.58 -0.86
CA PHE A 146 1.09 2.49 0.32
C PHE A 146 1.91 2.12 1.57
N GLY A 147 1.38 2.46 2.74
CA GLY A 147 2.05 2.23 4.01
C GLY A 147 1.18 2.55 5.22
N ASP A 148 1.76 3.23 6.19
CA ASP A 148 1.13 3.55 7.47
C ASP A 148 0.41 4.91 7.41
N PRO A 149 -0.94 4.94 7.47
CA PRO A 149 -1.70 6.18 7.46
C PRO A 149 -1.42 7.08 8.68
N ALA A 150 -0.92 6.53 9.80
CA ALA A 150 -0.50 7.34 10.94
C ALA A 150 0.74 8.20 10.63
N LYS A 151 1.47 7.86 9.57
CA LYS A 151 2.60 8.64 9.02
C LYS A 151 2.21 9.52 7.84
N GLY A 152 0.91 9.64 7.54
CA GLY A 152 0.41 10.39 6.38
C GLY A 152 0.58 9.65 5.05
N GLU A 153 0.87 8.35 5.09
CA GLU A 153 1.01 7.53 3.89
C GLU A 153 -0.37 7.02 3.40
N THR A 154 -0.52 6.86 2.10
CA THR A 154 -1.72 6.26 1.52
C THR A 154 -1.87 4.83 2.05
N SER A 155 -3.05 4.47 2.51
CA SER A 155 -3.31 3.15 3.07
C SER A 155 -3.63 2.11 2.00
N VAL A 156 -3.48 0.83 2.34
CA VAL A 156 -3.98 -0.28 1.51
C VAL A 156 -5.50 -0.22 1.36
N ASP A 157 -6.22 0.30 2.37
CA ASP A 157 -7.67 0.49 2.32
C ASP A 157 -8.09 1.56 1.29
N ASP A 158 -7.27 2.63 1.11
CA ASP A 158 -7.50 3.63 0.06
C ASP A 158 -7.33 3.01 -1.33
N TRP A 159 -6.32 2.17 -1.51
CA TRP A 159 -6.12 1.42 -2.75
C TRP A 159 -7.27 0.44 -3.02
N ALA A 160 -7.69 -0.30 -2.00
CA ALA A 160 -8.81 -1.23 -2.09
C ALA A 160 -10.11 -0.51 -2.50
N ARG A 161 -10.40 0.62 -1.86
CA ARG A 161 -11.57 1.46 -2.18
C ARG A 161 -11.50 2.01 -3.60
N ALA A 162 -10.35 2.53 -4.02
CA ALA A 162 -10.15 3.06 -5.37
C ALA A 162 -10.23 1.97 -6.45
N SER A 163 -9.92 0.73 -6.10
CA SER A 163 -9.97 -0.45 -6.97
C SER A 163 -11.32 -1.18 -6.93
N GLU A 164 -12.26 -0.74 -6.08
CA GLU A 164 -13.55 -1.40 -5.87
C GLU A 164 -13.39 -2.86 -5.39
N THR A 165 -12.41 -3.09 -4.51
CA THR A 165 -12.07 -4.41 -3.94
C THR A 165 -11.79 -4.32 -2.44
N ILE A 166 -11.14 -5.31 -1.87
CA ILE A 166 -10.74 -5.38 -0.46
C ILE A 166 -9.22 -5.44 -0.31
N HIS A 167 -8.72 -4.95 0.82
CA HIS A 167 -7.28 -4.93 1.10
C HIS A 167 -6.61 -6.31 1.07
N TYR A 168 -7.35 -7.39 1.34
CA TYR A 168 -6.87 -8.77 1.15
C TYR A 168 -6.39 -9.01 -0.29
N GLU A 169 -7.18 -8.58 -1.27
CA GLU A 169 -6.84 -8.76 -2.68
C GLU A 169 -5.65 -7.89 -3.08
N VAL A 170 -5.61 -6.63 -2.60
CA VAL A 170 -4.48 -5.73 -2.89
C VAL A 170 -3.17 -6.36 -2.42
N LEU A 171 -3.12 -6.85 -1.18
CA LEU A 171 -1.89 -7.44 -0.61
C LEU A 171 -1.53 -8.77 -1.27
N SER A 172 -2.51 -9.63 -1.57
CA SER A 172 -2.26 -10.94 -2.16
C SER A 172 -1.83 -10.88 -3.63
N ARG A 173 -2.05 -9.73 -4.29
CA ARG A 173 -1.63 -9.49 -5.68
C ARG A 173 -0.18 -9.10 -5.84
N LEU A 174 0.53 -8.76 -4.76
CA LEU A 174 1.96 -8.45 -4.82
C LEU A 174 2.74 -9.70 -5.25
N PRO A 175 3.33 -9.71 -6.46
CA PRO A 175 3.97 -10.90 -7.01
C PRO A 175 5.28 -11.23 -6.30
N GLU A 176 5.77 -12.43 -6.52
CA GLU A 176 6.96 -12.96 -5.85
C GLU A 176 8.24 -12.20 -6.22
N HIS A 177 8.32 -11.64 -7.42
CA HIS A 177 9.50 -10.89 -7.86
C HIS A 177 9.69 -9.56 -7.15
N ILE A 178 8.67 -9.03 -6.45
CA ILE A 178 8.83 -7.85 -5.60
C ILE A 178 9.68 -8.24 -4.39
N VAL A 179 10.83 -7.58 -4.27
CA VAL A 179 11.77 -7.84 -3.17
C VAL A 179 11.14 -7.46 -1.84
N ARG A 180 11.14 -8.41 -0.91
CA ARG A 180 10.67 -8.21 0.47
C ARG A 180 11.85 -8.00 1.39
N VAL A 181 11.88 -6.84 2.06
CA VAL A 181 12.91 -6.48 3.03
C VAL A 181 12.30 -6.53 4.42
N TYR A 182 12.82 -7.39 5.27
CA TYR A 182 12.41 -7.49 6.67
C TYR A 182 13.30 -6.55 7.49
N LEU A 183 12.69 -5.52 8.11
CA LEU A 183 13.43 -4.47 8.81
C LEU A 183 13.79 -4.87 10.24
N ASP A 184 12.91 -5.63 10.88
CA ASP A 184 13.15 -6.22 12.20
C ASP A 184 13.19 -7.74 12.03
N PRO A 185 14.39 -8.33 11.85
CA PRO A 185 14.48 -9.79 11.87
C PRO A 185 13.95 -10.25 13.23
N PRO A 186 13.08 -11.27 13.27
CA PRO A 186 12.56 -11.77 14.53
C PRO A 186 13.74 -12.09 15.44
N GLU A 187 13.79 -11.49 16.63
CA GLU A 187 14.55 -12.07 17.73
C GLU A 187 14.21 -13.55 17.71
N LYS A 188 15.20 -14.43 17.79
CA LYS A 188 15.03 -15.88 17.65
C LYS A 188 13.73 -16.28 18.33
N ILE A 189 12.72 -16.68 17.56
CA ILE A 189 11.49 -17.21 18.13
C ILE A 189 11.94 -18.42 18.94
N ASP A 190 11.79 -18.34 20.25
CA ASP A 190 12.09 -19.45 21.12
C ASP A 190 10.98 -20.50 20.95
N TYR A 191 11.21 -21.39 20.00
CA TYR A 191 10.30 -22.51 19.73
C TYR A 191 10.19 -23.48 20.92
N GLU A 192 11.09 -23.41 21.92
CA GLU A 192 10.99 -24.21 23.15
C GLU A 192 9.77 -23.81 24.00
N PHE A 193 9.29 -22.54 23.87
CA PHE A 193 8.06 -22.11 24.53
C PHE A 193 6.82 -22.83 23.97
N LEU A 194 6.80 -23.11 22.67
CA LEU A 194 5.67 -23.80 22.02
C LEU A 194 5.66 -25.30 22.33
N ALA A 195 6.83 -25.91 22.54
CA ALA A 195 6.96 -27.34 22.84
C ALA A 195 6.65 -27.69 24.32
N LYS A 196 6.61 -26.73 25.24
CA LYS A 196 6.36 -26.95 26.68
C LYS A 196 4.90 -27.03 27.07
N ASN A 197 3.96 -26.79 26.14
CA ASN A 197 2.53 -26.84 26.42
C ASN A 197 1.84 -28.11 25.86
N ASP A 198 2.59 -29.09 25.38
CA ASP A 198 2.10 -30.42 24.98
C ASP A 198 2.22 -31.45 26.12
N GLY A 199 1.84 -31.08 27.31
CA GLY A 199 1.79 -31.93 28.48
C GLY A 199 0.45 -31.94 29.20
#